data_b84aee1f8fcea2b5d8b38e2b03028059
#
_entry.id   b84aee1f8fcea2b5d8b38e2b03028059
#
_cell.length_a   1.000
_cell.length_b   1.000
_cell.length_c   1.000
_cell.angle_alpha   90.00
_cell.angle_beta   90.00
_cell.angle_gamma   90.00
#
_symmetry.space_group_name_H-M   'P 1'
#
loop_
_entity.id
_entity.type
_entity.pdbx_description
1 polymer ?
#
loop_
_entity_poly.entity_id
_entity_poly.type
_entity_poly.pdbx_seq_one_letter_code
_entity_poly.pdbx_strand_id
1 'polypeptide(L)'
;YGNEGYLIRSIGGAGTIISGGTVKNSVLFENVFVDGAKIEESIIMDNVYVGKGSEFRKVISDKDIRIHPGVRLGYDPELDKRYLESMCRWYPKRMPNELMQISPEGIITIPKEVEIKRI
;
A
#
# COMPACT_ATOMS: atom_id res chain seq x y z
N TYR A 1 25.29 0.34 -6.39
CA TYR A 1 24.21 0.56 -5.59
C TYR A 1 23.10 1.39 -6.15
N GLY A 2 22.28 1.91 -6.14
CA GLY A 2 21.13 2.57 -6.67
C GLY A 2 19.88 2.17 -5.90
N ASN A 3 20.09 1.48 -4.78
CA ASN A 3 18.96 0.97 -4.01
C ASN A 3 18.76 1.74 -2.71
N GLU A 4 19.22 2.97 -2.67
CA GLU A 4 18.99 3.80 -1.50
C GLU A 4 17.55 4.25 -1.48
N GLY A 5 16.88 4.03 -0.37
CA GLY A 5 15.55 4.54 -0.15
C GLY A 5 15.59 5.84 0.65
N TYR A 6 14.55 6.65 0.50
CA TYR A 6 14.43 7.92 1.19
C TYR A 6 13.19 7.98 2.05
N LEU A 7 13.38 8.40 3.29
CA LEU A 7 12.29 8.59 4.24
C LEU A 7 12.23 10.10 4.52
N ILE A 8 11.21 10.76 4.02
CA ILE A 8 11.06 12.21 4.11
C ILE A 8 9.84 12.55 4.96
N ARG A 9 10.07 13.28 6.05
CA ARG A 9 9.01 13.65 7.00
C ARG A 9 8.14 12.45 7.34
N SER A 10 8.77 11.33 7.66
CA SER A 10 8.09 10.06 7.85
C SER A 10 8.70 9.31 9.02
N ILE A 11 7.97 8.32 9.52
CA ILE A 11 8.41 7.47 10.63
C ILE A 11 8.39 6.03 10.15
N GLY A 12 9.49 5.31 10.39
CA GLY A 12 9.57 3.88 10.10
C GLY A 12 9.83 3.11 11.39
N GLY A 13 9.06 2.06 11.62
CA GLY A 13 9.20 1.22 12.80
C GLY A 13 10.33 0.21 12.70
N ALA A 14 10.50 -0.57 13.76
CA ALA A 14 11.55 -1.58 13.84
C ALA A 14 11.42 -2.62 12.72
N GLY A 15 12.54 -2.99 12.11
CA GLY A 15 12.55 -3.98 11.04
C GLY A 15 12.04 -3.48 9.69
N THR A 16 11.73 -2.20 9.59
CA THR A 16 11.27 -1.62 8.32
C THR A 16 12.47 -1.33 7.42
N ILE A 17 12.34 -1.73 6.17
CA ILE A 17 13.41 -1.58 5.17
C ILE A 17 12.84 -0.84 3.96
N ILE A 18 13.53 0.19 3.53
CA ILE A 18 13.20 0.91 2.30
C ILE A 18 14.36 0.72 1.35
N SER A 19 14.15 -0.10 0.32
CA SER A 19 15.16 -0.45 -0.65
C SER A 19 14.82 0.23 -1.98
N GLY A 20 15.42 1.39 -2.20
CA GLY A 20 15.02 2.23 -3.33
C GLY A 20 13.67 2.90 -3.09
N GLY A 21 13.31 3.82 -3.96
CA GLY A 21 12.02 4.51 -3.83
C GLY A 21 12.00 5.59 -2.78
N THR A 22 10.82 6.07 -2.46
CA THR A 22 10.63 7.21 -1.57
C THR A 22 9.39 7.03 -0.71
N VAL A 23 9.53 7.30 0.59
CA VAL A 23 8.42 7.35 1.53
C VAL A 23 8.34 8.78 2.05
N LYS A 24 7.19 9.42 1.88
CA LYS A 24 7.04 10.84 2.16
C LYS A 24 5.76 11.12 2.94
N ASN A 25 5.87 11.88 4.01
CA ASN A 25 4.72 12.26 4.86
C ASN A 25 3.90 11.05 5.29
N SER A 26 4.57 9.98 5.69
CA SER A 26 3.91 8.70 5.96
C SER A 26 4.40 8.08 7.25
N VAL A 27 3.62 7.12 7.76
CA VAL A 27 4.00 6.35 8.94
C VAL A 27 4.01 4.87 8.54
N LEU A 28 5.16 4.25 8.72
CA LEU A 28 5.33 2.82 8.51
C LEU A 28 5.52 2.16 9.87
N PHE A 29 4.75 1.13 10.14
CA PHE A 29 4.86 0.41 11.40
C PHE A 29 6.04 -0.58 11.34
N GLU A 30 5.95 -1.72 11.98
CA GLU A 30 7.06 -2.65 12.06
C GLU A 30 7.09 -3.63 10.89
N ASN A 31 8.31 -3.99 10.47
CA ASN A 31 8.52 -5.01 9.44
C ASN A 31 7.82 -4.68 8.11
N VAL A 32 7.92 -3.43 7.69
CA VAL A 32 7.43 -3.00 6.38
C VAL A 32 8.60 -3.00 5.41
N PHE A 33 8.45 -3.70 4.30
CA PHE A 33 9.47 -3.69 3.27
C PHE A 33 8.94 -2.95 2.05
N VAL A 34 9.57 -1.82 1.75
CA VAL A 34 9.26 -1.02 0.56
C VAL A 34 10.35 -1.28 -0.48
N ASP A 35 9.97 -1.93 -1.57
CA ASP A 35 10.91 -2.33 -2.61
C ASP A 35 10.76 -1.42 -3.83
N GLY A 36 11.53 -0.33 -3.87
CA GLY A 36 11.52 0.56 -5.02
C GLY A 36 10.18 1.22 -5.31
N ALA A 37 9.38 1.46 -4.30
CA ALA A 37 8.03 2.01 -4.45
C ALA A 37 8.00 3.46 -3.97
N LYS A 38 6.91 4.16 -4.33
CA LYS A 38 6.66 5.53 -3.91
C LYS A 38 5.45 5.55 -2.98
N ILE A 39 5.63 6.01 -1.77
CA ILE A 39 4.56 6.07 -0.78
C ILE A 39 4.45 7.50 -0.27
N GLU A 40 3.25 8.08 -0.37
CA GLU A 40 2.99 9.44 0.08
C GLU A 40 1.72 9.50 0.94
N GLU A 41 1.76 10.29 1.99
CA GLU A 41 0.60 10.60 2.83
C GLU A 41 -0.15 9.34 3.27
N SER A 42 0.58 8.30 3.65
CA SER A 42 0.00 6.99 3.91
C SER A 42 0.39 6.45 5.28
N ILE A 43 -0.41 5.50 5.76
CA ILE A 43 -0.13 4.74 6.97
C ILE A 43 -0.09 3.28 6.60
N ILE A 44 1.06 2.64 6.82
CA ILE A 44 1.27 1.24 6.48
C ILE A 44 1.54 0.49 7.78
N MET A 45 0.70 -0.47 8.11
CA MET A 45 0.84 -1.22 9.36
C MET A 45 1.81 -2.38 9.23
N ASP A 46 1.83 -3.29 10.20
CA ASP A 46 2.88 -4.29 10.33
C ASP A 46 2.89 -5.35 9.22
N ASN A 47 4.08 -5.83 8.90
CA ASN A 47 4.29 -6.97 8.00
C ASN A 47 3.66 -6.73 6.62
N VAL A 48 4.00 -5.61 6.01
CA VAL A 48 3.52 -5.28 4.67
C VAL A 48 4.70 -5.24 3.71
N TYR A 49 4.55 -5.91 2.58
CA TYR A 49 5.50 -5.82 1.49
C TYR A 49 4.90 -4.98 0.37
N VAL A 50 5.60 -3.94 -0.06
CA VAL A 50 5.16 -3.08 -1.16
C VAL A 50 6.11 -3.30 -2.33
N GLY A 51 5.60 -3.87 -3.40
CA GLY A 51 6.40 -4.31 -4.54
C GLY A 51 6.93 -3.17 -5.40
N LYS A 52 7.92 -3.51 -6.19
CA LYS A 52 8.69 -2.57 -6.99
C LYS A 52 7.82 -1.76 -7.95
N GLY A 53 8.04 -0.47 -7.96
CA GLY A 53 7.31 0.42 -8.87
C GLY A 53 5.88 0.73 -8.45
N SER A 54 5.44 0.25 -7.31
CA SER A 54 4.12 0.59 -6.80
C SER A 54 4.09 2.04 -6.32
N GLU A 55 2.91 2.65 -6.37
CA GLU A 55 2.72 4.03 -5.95
C GLU A 55 1.47 4.12 -5.08
N PHE A 56 1.64 4.64 -3.89
CA PHE A 56 0.56 4.81 -2.92
C PHE A 56 0.44 6.27 -2.53
N ARG A 57 -0.79 6.74 -2.48
CA ARG A 57 -1.10 8.07 -1.97
C ARG A 57 -2.41 8.01 -1.18
N LYS A 58 -2.38 8.51 0.05
CA LYS A 58 -3.53 8.49 0.95
C LYS A 58 -4.08 7.09 1.13
N VAL A 59 -3.20 6.15 1.40
CA VAL A 59 -3.54 4.75 1.63
C VAL A 59 -3.32 4.42 3.10
N ILE A 60 -4.32 3.78 3.70
CA ILE A 60 -4.18 3.20 5.04
C ILE A 60 -4.22 1.69 4.84
N SER A 61 -3.07 1.06 5.04
CA SER A 61 -2.93 -0.37 4.85
C SER A 61 -2.90 -1.06 6.20
N ASP A 62 -3.78 -2.04 6.39
CA ASP A 62 -3.75 -2.89 7.58
C ASP A 62 -2.53 -3.84 7.50
N LYS A 63 -2.44 -4.80 8.36
CA LYS A 63 -1.27 -5.67 8.49
C LYS A 63 -1.34 -6.93 7.62
N ASP A 64 -0.17 -7.55 7.46
CA ASP A 64 -0.05 -8.84 6.75
C ASP A 64 -0.56 -8.74 5.32
N ILE A 65 -0.02 -7.78 4.58
CA ILE A 65 -0.44 -7.49 3.21
C ILE A 65 0.75 -7.60 2.27
N ARG A 66 0.50 -8.14 1.11
CA ARG A 66 1.48 -8.20 0.03
C ARG A 66 0.96 -7.44 -1.18
N ILE A 67 1.70 -6.41 -1.56
CA ILE A 67 1.38 -5.60 -2.75
C ILE A 67 2.35 -6.01 -3.85
N HIS A 68 1.82 -6.48 -4.96
CA HIS A 68 2.64 -6.88 -6.11
C HIS A 68 3.25 -5.65 -6.80
N PRO A 69 4.31 -5.84 -7.59
CA PRO A 69 4.92 -4.72 -8.32
C PRO A 69 3.93 -4.00 -9.21
N GLY A 70 4.09 -2.69 -9.31
CA GLY A 70 3.32 -1.88 -10.27
C GLY A 70 1.89 -1.55 -9.86
N VAL A 71 1.52 -1.73 -8.60
CA VAL A 71 0.18 -1.37 -8.12
C VAL A 71 0.15 0.12 -7.80
N ARG A 72 -0.81 0.84 -8.38
CA ARG A 72 -0.94 2.28 -8.20
C ARG A 72 -2.29 2.59 -7.58
N LEU A 73 -2.28 3.18 -6.39
CA LEU A 73 -3.49 3.50 -5.64
C LEU A 73 -3.44 4.93 -5.12
N GLY A 74 -4.56 5.64 -5.23
CA GLY A 74 -4.71 6.98 -4.70
C GLY A 74 -4.40 8.11 -5.66
N TYR A 75 -4.15 7.80 -6.93
CA TYR A 75 -3.86 8.81 -7.95
C TYR A 75 -4.97 8.92 -8.99
N ASP A 76 -5.64 7.83 -9.30
CA ASP A 76 -6.64 7.77 -10.36
C ASP A 76 -7.90 7.08 -9.82
N PRO A 77 -8.99 7.83 -9.59
CA PRO A 77 -10.21 7.26 -9.02
C PRO A 77 -10.79 6.11 -9.83
N GLU A 78 -10.67 6.14 -11.15
CA GLU A 78 -11.17 5.04 -11.99
C GLU A 78 -10.35 3.78 -11.79
N LEU A 79 -9.03 3.93 -11.69
CA LEU A 79 -8.16 2.79 -11.43
C LEU A 79 -8.42 2.23 -10.03
N ASP A 80 -8.61 3.10 -9.04
CA ASP A 80 -8.91 2.69 -7.68
C ASP A 80 -10.17 1.83 -7.62
N LYS A 81 -11.22 2.22 -8.36
CA LYS A 81 -12.45 1.45 -8.46
C LYS A 81 -12.22 0.09 -9.10
N ARG A 82 -11.37 0.02 -10.11
CA ARG A 82 -11.04 -1.24 -10.76
C ARG A 82 -10.31 -2.19 -9.81
N TYR A 83 -9.45 -1.67 -8.95
CA TYR A 83 -8.82 -2.47 -7.91
C TYR A 83 -9.85 -2.97 -6.90
N LEU A 84 -10.78 -2.11 -6.51
CA LEU A 84 -11.85 -2.52 -5.61
C LEU A 84 -12.68 -3.65 -6.20
N GLU A 85 -13.06 -3.55 -7.46
CA GLU A 85 -13.79 -4.60 -8.16
C GLU A 85 -12.98 -5.89 -8.24
N SER A 86 -11.70 -5.77 -8.50
CA SER A 86 -10.81 -6.93 -8.55
C SER A 86 -10.71 -7.63 -7.19
N MET A 87 -10.68 -6.87 -6.10
CA MET A 87 -10.67 -7.43 -4.76
C MET A 87 -11.91 -8.29 -4.52
N CYS A 88 -13.06 -7.86 -5.00
CA CYS A 88 -14.29 -8.65 -4.88
C CYS A 88 -14.16 -10.01 -5.60
N ARG A 89 -13.48 -10.03 -6.73
CA ARG A 89 -13.24 -11.28 -7.48
C ARG A 89 -12.18 -12.15 -6.82
N TRP A 90 -11.13 -11.55 -6.28
CA TRP A 90 -10.04 -12.30 -5.64
C TRP A 90 -10.47 -12.89 -4.30
N TYR A 91 -11.39 -12.22 -3.60
CA TYR A 91 -11.84 -12.63 -2.26
C TYR A 91 -13.37 -12.69 -2.20
N PRO A 92 -13.98 -13.63 -2.94
CA PRO A 92 -15.44 -13.66 -3.07
C PRO A 92 -16.19 -14.01 -1.78
N LYS A 93 -15.48 -14.57 -0.79
CA LYS A 93 -16.11 -14.96 0.47
C LYS A 93 -16.02 -13.89 1.55
N ARG A 94 -15.32 -12.80 1.29
CA ARG A 94 -15.20 -11.71 2.28
C ARG A 94 -16.44 -10.84 2.28
N MET A 95 -16.80 -10.37 3.46
CA MET A 95 -17.88 -9.41 3.62
C MET A 95 -17.44 -8.05 3.10
N PRO A 96 -18.38 -7.16 2.73
CA PRO A 96 -18.00 -5.84 2.21
C PRO A 96 -17.07 -5.04 3.10
N ASN A 97 -17.23 -5.15 4.43
CA ASN A 97 -16.36 -4.43 5.37
C ASN A 97 -14.97 -5.07 5.52
N GLU A 98 -14.75 -6.21 4.88
CA GLU A 98 -13.46 -6.89 4.86
C GLU A 98 -12.74 -6.69 3.54
N LEU A 99 -13.25 -5.84 2.68
CA LEU A 99 -12.67 -5.52 1.39
C LEU A 99 -12.06 -4.11 1.42
N MET A 100 -11.34 -3.76 0.37
CA MET A 100 -10.81 -2.42 0.21
C MET A 100 -11.95 -1.41 0.19
N GLN A 101 -11.74 -0.25 0.79
CA GLN A 101 -12.73 0.82 0.81
C GLN A 101 -12.11 2.11 0.33
N ILE A 102 -12.93 2.93 -0.32
CA ILE A 102 -12.51 4.23 -0.84
C ILE A 102 -13.46 5.27 -0.26
N SER A 103 -12.91 6.22 0.51
CA SER A 103 -13.71 7.29 1.09
C SER A 103 -14.07 8.35 0.05
N PRO A 104 -15.05 9.22 0.34
CA PRO A 104 -15.37 10.33 -0.55
C PRO A 104 -14.18 11.26 -0.82
N GLU A 105 -13.25 11.34 0.14
CA GLU A 105 -12.04 12.16 0.01
C GLU A 105 -10.91 11.46 -0.76
N GLY A 106 -11.14 10.24 -1.20
CA GLY A 106 -10.14 9.47 -1.93
C GLY A 106 -9.15 8.70 -1.06
N ILE A 107 -9.43 8.56 0.23
CA ILE A 107 -8.60 7.75 1.13
C ILE A 107 -8.93 6.28 0.91
N ILE A 108 -7.89 5.49 0.65
CA ILE A 108 -8.05 4.07 0.37
C ILE A 108 -7.64 3.27 1.60
N THR A 109 -8.52 2.39 2.07
CA THR A 109 -8.23 1.49 3.18
C THR A 109 -8.10 0.08 2.65
N ILE A 110 -6.94 -0.54 2.91
CA ILE A 110 -6.67 -1.92 2.49
C ILE A 110 -6.84 -2.83 3.71
N PRO A 111 -7.70 -3.85 3.63
CA PRO A 111 -7.94 -4.75 4.77
C PRO A 111 -6.75 -5.68 4.99
N LYS A 112 -6.68 -6.27 6.19
CA LYS A 112 -5.60 -7.16 6.56
C LYS A 112 -5.62 -8.48 5.79
N GLU A 113 -4.44 -9.09 5.70
CA GLU A 113 -4.30 -10.44 5.17
C GLU A 113 -4.79 -10.58 3.74
N VAL A 114 -4.42 -9.63 2.90
CA VAL A 114 -4.74 -9.67 1.47
C VAL A 114 -3.49 -9.53 0.63
N GLU A 115 -3.62 -9.94 -0.60
CA GLU A 115 -2.62 -9.76 -1.63
C GLU A 115 -3.26 -8.94 -2.75
N ILE A 116 -2.62 -7.84 -3.13
CA ILE A 116 -3.13 -7.00 -4.22
C ILE A 116 -2.22 -7.19 -5.42
N LYS A 117 -2.80 -7.73 -6.48
CA LYS A 117 -2.10 -7.99 -7.74
C LYS A 117 -2.33 -6.83 -8.69
N ARG A 118 -1.35 -6.60 -9.54
CA ARG A 118 -1.49 -5.57 -10.57
C ARG A 118 -2.57 -5.99 -11.58
N ILE A 119 -3.43 -5.05 -11.91
CA ILE A 119 -4.46 -5.25 -12.93
C ILE A 119 -4.15 -4.50 -14.20
#